data_240f3c485ec905decf2326758e44f04b
#
_entry.id   240f3c485ec905decf2326758e44f04b
#
_cell.length_a   1.000
_cell.length_b   1.000
_cell.length_c   1.000
_cell.angle_alpha   90.00
_cell.angle_beta   90.00
_cell.angle_gamma   90.00
#
_symmetry.space_group_name_H-M   'P 1'
#
loop_
_entity.id
_entity.type
_entity.pdbx_description
1 polymer ?
#
loop_
_entity_poly.entity_id
_entity_poly.type
_entity_poly.pdbx_seq_one_letter_code
_entity_poly.pdbx_strand_id
1 'polypeptide(L)'
;GLSISAGAPVDLTDVGGTVLGANTFTANLGFKQATAVIHALKQQGDVKTVSQPRLRTLNNQTAFIKIGEDRPFFRLQQSTTFQQAGATVPVNQTQQQFSVNTITIGTILAVTPQIDGAGVITLDVLPAITRLQSIVTSPDGLQTAPVTEVKQASTIVRLKDGETAIIGGLIAEDSGETTQSVPILGATPLIGRAFRSKATLHNRTELVIFLTPHLIR
;
A
#
# COMPACT_ATOMS: atom_id res chain seq x y z
N GLY A 1 46.38 -2.02 -11.20
CA GLY A 1 45.66 -3.14 -11.78
C GLY A 1 44.15 -2.89 -11.67
N LEU A 2 43.42 -3.12 -12.75
CA LEU A 2 41.96 -3.04 -12.79
C LEU A 2 41.42 -4.41 -12.37
N SER A 3 40.73 -4.50 -11.24
CA SER A 3 40.03 -5.71 -10.86
C SER A 3 38.52 -5.48 -10.99
N ILE A 4 37.85 -6.31 -11.80
CA ILE A 4 36.42 -6.34 -11.95
C ILE A 4 35.94 -7.61 -11.23
N SER A 5 35.22 -7.47 -10.12
CA SER A 5 34.56 -8.60 -9.46
C SER A 5 33.06 -8.42 -9.51
N ALA A 6 32.37 -9.43 -10.05
CA ALA A 6 30.92 -9.57 -9.85
C ALA A 6 30.74 -10.18 -8.45
N GLY A 7 30.42 -9.36 -7.49
CA GLY A 7 30.20 -9.80 -6.11
C GLY A 7 28.85 -10.50 -5.93
N ALA A 8 28.84 -11.52 -5.07
CA ALA A 8 27.63 -12.10 -4.53
C ALA A 8 26.74 -11.03 -3.89
N PRO A 9 25.42 -11.26 -3.75
CA PRO A 9 24.49 -10.27 -3.23
C PRO A 9 24.97 -9.77 -1.87
N VAL A 10 25.16 -8.46 -1.77
CA VAL A 10 25.47 -7.80 -0.50
C VAL A 10 24.19 -7.81 0.30
N ASP A 11 24.24 -8.42 1.47
CA ASP A 11 23.16 -8.42 2.44
C ASP A 11 23.00 -7.01 2.99
N LEU A 12 21.97 -6.29 2.49
CA LEU A 12 21.61 -4.93 2.91
C LEU A 12 20.62 -4.97 4.08
N THR A 13 20.90 -5.77 5.11
CA THR A 13 20.04 -5.87 6.30
C THR A 13 20.06 -4.60 7.16
N ASP A 14 20.88 -3.61 6.86
CA ASP A 14 21.04 -2.40 7.69
C ASP A 14 20.34 -1.14 7.13
N VAL A 15 19.57 -1.26 6.05
CA VAL A 15 18.73 -0.16 5.55
C VAL A 15 17.33 -0.70 5.34
N GLY A 16 16.45 -0.51 6.31
CA GLY A 16 15.09 -1.02 6.47
C GLY A 16 14.20 -1.08 5.23
N GLY A 17 14.50 -1.95 4.31
CA GLY A 17 13.71 -2.24 3.13
C GLY A 17 14.20 -3.53 2.48
N THR A 18 13.33 -4.54 2.41
CA THR A 18 13.57 -5.81 1.73
C THR A 18 13.74 -5.57 0.23
N VAL A 19 14.96 -5.50 -0.26
CA VAL A 19 15.24 -5.45 -1.69
C VAL A 19 15.42 -6.87 -2.20
N LEU A 20 14.37 -7.43 -2.81
CA LEU A 20 14.41 -8.72 -3.50
C LEU A 20 15.26 -8.60 -4.77
N GLY A 21 16.44 -9.22 -4.78
CA GLY A 21 17.17 -9.56 -6.00
C GLY A 21 17.78 -8.40 -6.79
N ALA A 22 18.49 -7.49 -6.13
CA ALA A 22 19.21 -6.43 -6.81
C ALA A 22 20.56 -6.94 -7.34
N ASN A 23 20.74 -7.00 -8.66
CA ASN A 23 22.07 -7.17 -9.27
C ASN A 23 22.81 -5.84 -9.16
N THR A 24 23.69 -5.72 -8.17
CA THR A 24 24.59 -4.57 -8.01
C THR A 24 25.89 -4.82 -8.77
N PHE A 25 26.22 -3.94 -9.68
CA PHE A 25 27.53 -3.92 -10.31
C PHE A 25 28.43 -2.94 -9.57
N THR A 26 29.50 -3.43 -8.94
CA THR A 26 30.51 -2.61 -8.27
C THR A 26 31.80 -2.68 -9.02
N ALA A 27 32.28 -1.55 -9.54
CA ALA A 27 33.62 -1.43 -10.13
C ALA A 27 34.53 -0.66 -9.17
N ASN A 28 35.61 -1.30 -8.71
CA ASN A 28 36.63 -0.67 -7.88
C ASN A 28 37.80 -0.21 -8.78
N LEU A 29 37.94 1.11 -8.89
CA LEU A 29 39.07 1.74 -9.56
C LEU A 29 40.06 2.21 -8.50
N GLY A 30 41.08 1.37 -8.22
CA GLY A 30 42.12 1.70 -7.24
C GLY A 30 43.23 2.55 -7.88
N PHE A 31 43.26 3.84 -7.58
CA PHE A 31 44.43 4.69 -7.75
C PHE A 31 45.13 4.86 -6.39
N LYS A 32 46.43 5.06 -6.39
CA LYS A 32 47.31 5.01 -5.19
C LYS A 32 46.83 5.77 -3.95
N GLN A 33 45.76 6.60 -4.01
CA GLN A 33 45.16 7.31 -2.88
C GLN A 33 43.66 7.61 -3.03
N ALA A 34 42.95 7.05 -4.03
CA ALA A 34 41.53 7.26 -4.19
C ALA A 34 40.83 5.97 -4.61
N THR A 35 39.86 5.53 -3.83
CA THR A 35 38.99 4.41 -4.17
C THR A 35 37.65 4.99 -4.61
N ALA A 36 37.33 4.87 -5.89
CA ALA A 36 36.03 5.22 -6.42
C ALA A 36 35.17 3.96 -6.52
N VAL A 37 34.04 3.96 -5.87
CA VAL A 37 33.04 2.88 -5.95
C VAL A 37 31.90 3.36 -6.82
N ILE A 38 31.64 2.68 -7.91
CA ILE A 38 30.53 2.96 -8.81
C ILE A 38 29.42 1.96 -8.50
N HIS A 39 28.28 2.45 -8.03
CA HIS A 39 27.08 1.67 -7.84
C HIS A 39 26.09 1.96 -8.97
N ALA A 40 25.78 0.94 -9.75
CA ALA A 40 24.72 1.03 -10.76
C ALA A 40 23.67 -0.05 -10.45
N LEU A 41 22.45 0.38 -10.15
CA LEU A 41 21.32 -0.48 -9.89
C LEU A 41 20.16 -0.09 -10.80
N LYS A 42 19.66 -1.07 -11.56
CA LYS A 42 18.38 -0.94 -12.27
C LYS A 42 17.44 -2.02 -11.79
N GLN A 43 16.38 -1.61 -11.13
CA GLN A 43 15.29 -2.49 -10.69
C GLN A 43 14.05 -2.20 -11.52
N GLN A 44 13.48 -3.22 -12.13
CA GLN A 44 12.25 -3.13 -12.88
C GLN A 44 11.36 -4.31 -12.52
N GLY A 45 10.13 -4.04 -12.12
CA GLY A 45 9.13 -5.05 -11.78
C GLY A 45 7.76 -4.63 -12.31
N ASP A 46 6.99 -5.59 -12.80
CA ASP A 46 5.59 -5.43 -13.16
C ASP A 46 4.78 -6.41 -12.31
N VAL A 47 3.80 -5.89 -11.57
CA VAL A 47 2.92 -6.69 -10.69
C VAL A 47 1.48 -6.49 -11.11
N LYS A 48 0.86 -7.57 -11.60
CA LYS A 48 -0.56 -7.59 -11.96
C LYS A 48 -1.35 -8.40 -10.95
N THR A 49 -2.34 -7.75 -10.31
CA THR A 49 -3.26 -8.41 -9.39
C THR A 49 -4.68 -8.34 -9.95
N VAL A 50 -5.35 -9.49 -10.04
CA VAL A 50 -6.74 -9.58 -10.49
C VAL A 50 -7.57 -10.16 -9.35
N SER A 51 -8.67 -9.47 -8.97
CA SER A 51 -9.64 -9.94 -7.98
C SER A 51 -11.04 -9.95 -8.61
N GLN A 52 -11.72 -11.09 -8.54
CA GLN A 52 -13.03 -11.28 -9.17
C GLN A 52 -14.06 -11.82 -8.16
N PRO A 53 -14.64 -10.99 -7.29
CA PRO A 53 -15.74 -11.41 -6.44
C PRO A 53 -16.99 -11.70 -7.30
N ARG A 54 -17.70 -12.77 -6.97
CA ARG A 54 -18.97 -13.16 -7.64
C ARG A 54 -20.06 -13.28 -6.60
N LEU A 55 -21.23 -12.73 -6.91
CA LEU A 55 -22.36 -12.67 -6.01
C LEU A 55 -23.65 -12.97 -6.80
N ARG A 56 -24.58 -13.71 -6.20
CA ARG A 56 -25.92 -13.96 -6.75
C ARG A 56 -26.96 -13.33 -5.82
N THR A 57 -27.97 -12.70 -6.40
CA THR A 57 -29.06 -12.10 -5.65
C THR A 57 -30.35 -12.11 -6.46
N LEU A 58 -31.48 -11.91 -5.79
CA LEU A 58 -32.79 -11.77 -6.42
C LEU A 58 -33.01 -10.33 -6.89
N ASN A 59 -33.97 -10.16 -7.79
CA ASN A 59 -34.38 -8.83 -8.23
C ASN A 59 -34.87 -7.98 -7.03
N ASN A 60 -34.47 -6.71 -6.98
CA ASN A 60 -34.76 -5.76 -5.91
C ASN A 60 -34.29 -6.19 -4.51
N GLN A 61 -33.32 -7.09 -4.42
CA GLN A 61 -32.75 -7.52 -3.15
C GLN A 61 -31.26 -7.18 -3.08
N THR A 62 -30.90 -6.42 -2.05
CA THR A 62 -29.50 -6.13 -1.77
C THR A 62 -28.79 -7.38 -1.24
N ALA A 63 -27.66 -7.69 -1.82
CA ALA A 63 -26.76 -8.71 -1.31
C ALA A 63 -25.36 -8.16 -1.18
N PHE A 64 -24.59 -8.75 -0.27
CA PHE A 64 -23.22 -8.35 -0.09
C PHE A 64 -22.32 -9.57 0.13
N ILE A 65 -21.08 -9.47 -0.29
CA ILE A 65 -20.03 -10.44 -0.05
C ILE A 65 -18.81 -9.74 0.55
N LYS A 66 -18.24 -10.33 1.59
CA LYS A 66 -17.02 -9.91 2.25
C LYS A 66 -16.01 -11.04 2.16
N ILE A 67 -14.87 -10.80 1.51
CA ILE A 67 -13.78 -11.76 1.35
C ILE A 67 -12.51 -11.11 1.89
N GLY A 68 -12.00 -11.62 3.00
CA GLY A 68 -10.83 -11.02 3.63
C GLY A 68 -10.52 -11.62 4.98
N GLU A 69 -9.61 -10.99 5.69
CA GLU A 69 -9.23 -11.33 7.07
C GLU A 69 -9.52 -10.16 8.01
N ASP A 70 -9.94 -10.47 9.22
CA ASP A 70 -10.11 -9.48 10.28
C ASP A 70 -8.82 -9.46 11.12
N ARG A 71 -8.10 -8.34 11.11
CA ARG A 71 -6.88 -8.13 11.87
C ARG A 71 -7.12 -7.35 13.15
N PRO A 72 -6.83 -7.92 14.32
CA PRO A 72 -6.92 -7.20 15.57
C PRO A 72 -5.74 -6.24 15.74
N PHE A 73 -6.00 -5.10 16.38
CA PHE A 73 -4.99 -4.18 16.86
C PHE A 73 -5.35 -3.67 18.25
N PHE A 74 -4.33 -3.31 19.01
CA PHE A 74 -4.49 -2.92 20.40
C PHE A 74 -4.51 -1.40 20.54
N ARG A 75 -5.48 -0.90 21.29
CA ARG A 75 -5.55 0.50 21.71
C ARG A 75 -5.55 0.57 23.21
N LEU A 76 -4.66 1.39 23.78
CA LEU A 76 -4.66 1.68 25.19
C LEU A 76 -5.76 2.70 25.51
N GLN A 77 -6.66 2.34 26.39
CA GLN A 77 -7.66 3.24 26.94
C GLN A 77 -7.27 3.56 28.38
N GLN A 78 -6.93 4.81 28.62
CA GLN A 78 -6.54 5.27 29.94
C GLN A 78 -7.75 5.96 30.58
N SER A 79 -8.25 5.43 31.69
CA SER A 79 -9.29 6.06 32.49
C SER A 79 -8.69 6.54 33.81
N THR A 80 -8.78 7.83 34.08
CA THR A 80 -8.40 8.43 35.35
C THR A 80 -9.63 8.57 36.20
N THR A 81 -9.77 7.78 37.24
CA THR A 81 -10.86 7.92 38.20
C THR A 81 -10.38 8.78 39.37
N PHE A 82 -11.00 9.95 39.56
CA PHE A 82 -10.79 10.74 40.75
C PHE A 82 -11.68 10.20 41.86
N GLN A 83 -11.13 9.45 42.80
CA GLN A 83 -11.83 9.09 44.00
C GLN A 83 -11.59 10.18 45.07
N GLN A 84 -12.60 11.01 45.29
CA GLN A 84 -12.65 11.93 46.42
C GLN A 84 -13.23 11.16 47.62
N ALA A 85 -12.40 10.40 48.28
CA ALA A 85 -12.72 9.90 49.61
C ALA A 85 -11.95 10.74 50.62
N GLY A 86 -12.61 11.26 51.65
CA GLY A 86 -12.20 12.16 52.69
C GLY A 86 -10.87 11.89 53.46
N ALA A 87 -9.80 11.61 52.75
CA ALA A 87 -8.46 11.42 53.27
C ALA A 87 -7.49 12.42 52.64
N THR A 88 -6.58 12.92 53.42
CA THR A 88 -5.64 14.02 53.21
C THR A 88 -4.62 13.88 52.09
N VAL A 89 -4.73 12.87 51.21
CA VAL A 89 -3.88 12.69 50.02
C VAL A 89 -4.74 12.21 48.86
N PRO A 90 -4.83 12.90 47.73
CA PRO A 90 -5.50 12.40 46.54
C PRO A 90 -4.68 11.26 45.92
N VAL A 91 -5.20 10.03 45.94
CA VAL A 91 -4.62 8.90 45.25
C VAL A 91 -5.16 8.89 43.82
N ASN A 92 -4.35 9.31 42.87
CA ASN A 92 -4.65 9.18 41.47
C ASN A 92 -4.41 7.71 41.06
N GLN A 93 -5.47 6.90 40.96
CA GLN A 93 -5.37 5.58 40.34
C GLN A 93 -5.57 5.72 38.83
N THR A 94 -4.51 5.55 38.11
CA THR A 94 -4.53 5.45 36.64
C THR A 94 -4.72 3.99 36.27
N GLN A 95 -5.90 3.65 35.79
CA GLN A 95 -6.19 2.29 35.30
C GLN A 95 -5.96 2.23 33.80
N GLN A 96 -5.01 1.42 33.37
CA GLN A 96 -4.72 1.17 31.97
C GLN A 96 -5.53 -0.07 31.54
N GLN A 97 -6.36 0.10 30.52
CA GLN A 97 -7.13 -0.98 29.93
C GLN A 97 -6.83 -1.09 28.44
N PHE A 98 -6.47 -2.27 27.97
CA PHE A 98 -6.31 -2.54 26.54
C PHE A 98 -7.66 -2.88 25.92
N SER A 99 -8.01 -2.16 24.86
CA SER A 99 -9.15 -2.46 24.00
C SER A 99 -8.64 -3.07 22.69
N VAL A 100 -9.23 -4.17 22.28
CA VAL A 100 -8.95 -4.84 21.01
C VAL A 100 -9.95 -4.31 19.99
N ASN A 101 -9.45 -3.66 18.94
CA ASN A 101 -10.22 -3.28 17.78
C ASN A 101 -9.83 -4.15 16.59
N THR A 102 -10.74 -4.38 15.67
CA THR A 102 -10.48 -5.16 14.46
C THR A 102 -10.68 -4.31 13.22
N ILE A 103 -9.85 -4.55 12.22
CA ILE A 103 -10.01 -4.00 10.89
C ILE A 103 -10.07 -5.13 9.86
N THR A 104 -10.99 -5.02 8.93
CA THR A 104 -11.11 -5.98 7.83
C THR A 104 -10.21 -5.59 6.67
N ILE A 105 -9.36 -6.51 6.26
CA ILE A 105 -8.49 -6.39 5.09
C ILE A 105 -9.00 -7.36 4.02
N GLY A 106 -9.31 -6.84 2.84
CA GLY A 106 -9.88 -7.66 1.76
C GLY A 106 -10.82 -6.89 0.86
N THR A 107 -11.73 -7.61 0.22
CA THR A 107 -12.71 -7.06 -0.72
C THR A 107 -14.12 -7.21 -0.17
N ILE A 108 -14.88 -6.12 -0.25
CA ILE A 108 -16.31 -6.08 0.06
C ILE A 108 -17.02 -5.62 -1.21
N LEU A 109 -18.11 -6.28 -1.56
CA LEU A 109 -18.97 -5.92 -2.67
C LEU A 109 -20.43 -5.99 -2.20
N ALA A 110 -21.12 -4.87 -2.26
CA ALA A 110 -22.56 -4.79 -2.09
C ALA A 110 -23.20 -4.46 -3.44
N VAL A 111 -24.30 -5.16 -3.77
CA VAL A 111 -25.00 -4.98 -5.04
C VAL A 111 -26.51 -5.07 -4.82
N THR A 112 -27.25 -4.14 -5.42
CA THR A 112 -28.70 -4.18 -5.50
C THR A 112 -29.12 -4.13 -6.96
N PRO A 113 -29.60 -5.24 -7.55
CA PRO A 113 -30.08 -5.26 -8.92
C PRO A 113 -31.55 -4.85 -8.99
N GLN A 114 -31.89 -4.17 -10.09
CA GLN A 114 -33.27 -3.87 -10.48
C GLN A 114 -33.42 -4.20 -11.96
N ILE A 115 -34.27 -5.16 -12.27
CA ILE A 115 -34.49 -5.66 -13.63
C ILE A 115 -35.84 -5.13 -14.12
N ASP A 116 -35.83 -4.47 -15.26
CA ASP A 116 -37.08 -4.00 -15.89
C ASP A 116 -37.72 -5.09 -16.75
N GLY A 117 -38.98 -4.82 -17.21
CA GLY A 117 -39.72 -5.76 -18.04
C GLY A 117 -39.10 -6.02 -19.44
N ALA A 118 -38.14 -5.21 -19.86
CA ALA A 118 -37.38 -5.36 -21.10
C ALA A 118 -36.08 -6.18 -20.90
N GLY A 119 -35.78 -6.63 -19.67
CA GLY A 119 -34.59 -7.39 -19.34
C GLY A 119 -33.32 -6.54 -19.18
N VAL A 120 -33.46 -5.23 -19.03
CA VAL A 120 -32.35 -4.34 -18.71
C VAL A 120 -32.13 -4.33 -17.21
N ILE A 121 -30.88 -4.44 -16.80
CA ILE A 121 -30.46 -4.59 -15.41
C ILE A 121 -29.86 -3.25 -14.94
N THR A 122 -30.50 -2.61 -13.97
CA THR A 122 -29.92 -1.48 -13.25
C THR A 122 -29.29 -2.00 -11.97
N LEU A 123 -28.03 -1.69 -11.74
CA LEU A 123 -27.25 -2.16 -10.61
C LEU A 123 -26.77 -0.98 -9.79
N ASP A 124 -27.12 -0.94 -8.50
CA ASP A 124 -26.46 -0.11 -7.51
C ASP A 124 -25.32 -0.93 -6.91
N VAL A 125 -24.08 -0.46 -7.07
CA VAL A 125 -22.86 -1.23 -6.78
C VAL A 125 -21.92 -0.44 -5.90
N LEU A 126 -21.50 -1.07 -4.81
CA LEU A 126 -20.58 -0.52 -3.82
C LEU A 126 -19.39 -1.48 -3.61
N PRO A 127 -18.40 -1.49 -4.49
CA PRO A 127 -17.15 -2.21 -4.24
C PRO A 127 -16.24 -1.44 -3.30
N ALA A 128 -15.57 -2.16 -2.39
CA ALA A 128 -14.54 -1.63 -1.51
C ALA A 128 -13.40 -2.66 -1.38
N ILE A 129 -12.17 -2.19 -1.53
CA ILE A 129 -10.96 -2.99 -1.37
C ILE A 129 -10.10 -2.32 -0.31
N THR A 130 -9.78 -3.05 0.75
CA THR A 130 -8.90 -2.60 1.82
C THR A 130 -7.65 -3.46 1.84
N ARG A 131 -6.48 -2.83 1.80
CA ARG A 131 -5.17 -3.47 1.91
C ARG A 131 -4.43 -2.94 3.12
N LEU A 132 -3.71 -3.81 3.82
CA LEU A 132 -2.78 -3.39 4.86
C LEU A 132 -1.51 -2.88 4.19
N GLN A 133 -1.14 -1.64 4.47
CA GLN A 133 0.11 -1.04 3.99
C GLN A 133 1.24 -1.24 5.01
N SER A 134 0.99 -0.93 6.27
CA SER A 134 1.96 -1.09 7.36
C SER A 134 1.25 -1.14 8.70
N ILE A 135 2.00 -1.50 9.74
CA ILE A 135 1.57 -1.37 11.13
C ILE A 135 2.50 -0.38 11.80
N VAL A 136 1.94 0.66 12.39
CA VAL A 136 2.68 1.68 13.13
C VAL A 136 2.51 1.41 14.60
N THR A 137 3.62 1.45 15.34
CA THR A 137 3.64 1.34 16.79
C THR A 137 3.77 2.74 17.39
N SER A 138 3.04 3.02 18.47
CA SER A 138 3.15 4.29 19.18
C SER A 138 4.55 4.46 19.79
N PRO A 139 5.02 5.69 20.05
CA PRO A 139 6.36 5.95 20.61
C PRO A 139 6.62 5.28 21.96
N ASP A 140 5.58 4.99 22.73
CA ASP A 140 5.64 4.27 24.00
C ASP A 140 5.68 2.73 23.85
N GLY A 141 5.55 2.21 22.61
CA GLY A 141 5.54 0.77 22.31
C GLY A 141 4.28 0.02 22.72
N LEU A 142 3.30 0.69 23.34
CA LEU A 142 2.15 0.05 23.96
C LEU A 142 0.94 -0.09 23.03
N GLN A 143 0.91 0.65 21.93
CA GLN A 143 -0.20 0.68 20.99
C GLN A 143 0.27 0.38 19.58
N THR A 144 -0.57 -0.29 18.81
CA THR A 144 -0.35 -0.52 17.38
C THR A 144 -1.54 0.00 16.59
N ALA A 145 -1.28 0.58 15.42
CA ALA A 145 -2.31 1.03 14.51
C ALA A 145 -1.98 0.55 13.08
N PRO A 146 -2.95 -0.08 12.40
CA PRO A 146 -2.79 -0.44 11.00
C PRO A 146 -2.93 0.79 10.11
N VAL A 147 -2.02 0.96 9.17
CA VAL A 147 -2.15 1.89 8.06
C VAL A 147 -2.71 1.12 6.88
N THR A 148 -3.85 1.55 6.39
CA THR A 148 -4.56 0.85 5.32
C THR A 148 -4.75 1.73 4.10
N GLU A 149 -4.65 1.11 2.93
CA GLU A 149 -5.05 1.66 1.65
C GLU A 149 -6.47 1.20 1.36
N VAL A 150 -7.39 2.14 1.14
CA VAL A 150 -8.80 1.85 0.83
C VAL A 150 -9.12 2.37 -0.57
N LYS A 151 -9.68 1.50 -1.41
CA LYS A 151 -10.23 1.83 -2.73
C LYS A 151 -11.69 1.49 -2.72
N GLN A 152 -12.55 2.49 -2.83
CA GLN A 152 -14.00 2.36 -2.77
C GLN A 152 -14.65 3.16 -3.88
N ALA A 153 -15.70 2.60 -4.47
CA ALA A 153 -16.55 3.29 -5.42
C ALA A 153 -18.02 3.09 -5.01
N SER A 154 -18.89 4.02 -5.42
CA SER A 154 -20.35 3.89 -5.29
C SER A 154 -20.93 4.40 -6.59
N THR A 155 -21.67 3.57 -7.29
CA THR A 155 -22.21 3.94 -8.60
C THR A 155 -23.44 3.14 -8.97
N ILE A 156 -24.29 3.75 -9.79
CA ILE A 156 -25.45 3.09 -10.40
C ILE A 156 -25.18 2.96 -11.90
N VAL A 157 -25.27 1.75 -12.41
CA VAL A 157 -25.07 1.45 -13.84
C VAL A 157 -26.24 0.69 -14.41
N ARG A 158 -26.50 0.90 -15.69
CA ARG A 158 -27.57 0.23 -16.43
C ARG A 158 -26.96 -0.56 -17.57
N LEU A 159 -27.16 -1.88 -17.57
CA LEU A 159 -26.52 -2.83 -18.47
C LEU A 159 -27.51 -3.88 -18.97
N LYS A 160 -27.19 -4.50 -20.09
CA LYS A 160 -27.87 -5.71 -20.56
C LYS A 160 -27.20 -6.96 -19.96
N ASP A 161 -27.89 -8.08 -20.07
CA ASP A 161 -27.34 -9.37 -19.68
C ASP A 161 -26.03 -9.67 -20.43
N GLY A 162 -24.97 -10.00 -19.68
CA GLY A 162 -23.63 -10.27 -20.20
C GLY A 162 -22.82 -9.06 -20.65
N GLU A 163 -23.36 -7.85 -20.59
CA GLU A 163 -22.64 -6.64 -20.96
C GLU A 163 -21.66 -6.23 -19.85
N THR A 164 -20.43 -5.86 -20.23
CA THR A 164 -19.41 -5.42 -19.28
C THR A 164 -19.25 -3.90 -19.34
N ALA A 165 -19.34 -3.26 -18.19
CA ALA A 165 -19.03 -1.85 -18.04
C ALA A 165 -17.81 -1.62 -17.14
N ILE A 166 -17.10 -0.54 -17.41
CA ILE A 166 -16.11 0.02 -16.51
C ILE A 166 -16.83 0.98 -15.58
N ILE A 167 -16.83 0.69 -14.28
CA ILE A 167 -17.53 1.51 -13.28
C ILE A 167 -16.61 2.50 -12.58
N GLY A 168 -15.31 2.33 -12.70
CA GLY A 168 -14.33 3.25 -12.15
C GLY A 168 -12.92 2.82 -12.46
N GLY A 169 -12.00 3.76 -12.30
CA GLY A 169 -10.58 3.52 -12.47
C GLY A 169 -9.76 4.62 -11.83
N LEU A 170 -8.50 4.31 -11.54
CA LEU A 170 -7.51 5.24 -11.04
C LEU A 170 -6.21 4.96 -11.77
N ILE A 171 -5.60 6.00 -12.27
CA ILE A 171 -4.21 5.98 -12.75
C ILE A 171 -3.45 6.96 -11.87
N ALA A 172 -2.49 6.44 -11.12
CA ALA A 172 -1.57 7.24 -10.32
C ALA A 172 -0.15 7.00 -10.83
N GLU A 173 0.57 8.08 -11.04
CA GLU A 173 1.95 8.08 -11.50
C GLU A 173 2.79 8.95 -10.57
N ASP A 174 3.74 8.33 -9.89
CA ASP A 174 4.67 8.99 -9.00
C ASP A 174 6.05 8.96 -9.63
N SER A 175 6.62 10.11 -9.90
CA SER A 175 7.99 10.24 -10.38
C SER A 175 8.80 11.09 -9.43
N GLY A 176 9.94 10.57 -9.02
CA GLY A 176 10.88 11.26 -8.15
C GLY A 176 12.28 11.20 -8.73
N GLU A 177 12.98 12.30 -8.69
CA GLU A 177 14.39 12.38 -9.06
C GLU A 177 15.20 12.90 -7.86
N THR A 178 16.14 12.10 -7.42
CA THR A 178 17.07 12.50 -6.37
C THR A 178 18.47 12.59 -6.96
N THR A 179 19.05 13.79 -6.91
CA THR A 179 20.43 14.03 -7.35
C THR A 179 21.29 14.33 -6.13
N GLN A 180 22.31 13.51 -5.93
CA GLN A 180 23.36 13.74 -4.93
C GLN A 180 24.65 14.12 -5.66
N SER A 181 25.26 15.22 -5.26
CA SER A 181 26.52 15.68 -5.87
C SER A 181 27.49 16.15 -4.80
N VAL A 182 28.79 15.90 -5.04
CA VAL A 182 29.84 16.46 -4.19
C VAL A 182 29.97 17.95 -4.49
N PRO A 183 29.88 18.83 -3.49
CA PRO A 183 30.08 20.27 -3.68
C PRO A 183 31.40 20.55 -4.40
N ILE A 184 31.42 21.54 -5.30
CA ILE A 184 32.57 21.98 -6.12
C ILE A 184 32.93 20.97 -7.22
N LEU A 185 33.19 19.70 -6.93
CA LEU A 185 33.60 18.69 -7.90
C LEU A 185 32.46 18.28 -8.84
N GLY A 186 31.24 18.22 -8.32
CA GLY A 186 30.04 17.93 -9.12
C GLY A 186 29.67 19.04 -10.13
N ALA A 187 30.22 20.25 -10.01
CA ALA A 187 29.95 21.37 -10.91
C ALA A 187 30.90 21.45 -12.08
N THR A 188 31.97 20.65 -12.13
CA THR A 188 32.99 20.71 -13.19
C THR A 188 32.49 20.07 -14.49
N PRO A 189 32.69 20.69 -15.67
CA PRO A 189 32.10 20.26 -16.93
C PRO A 189 32.61 18.94 -17.48
N LEU A 190 33.86 18.51 -17.16
CA LEU A 190 34.46 17.28 -17.67
C LEU A 190 34.29 16.08 -16.70
N ILE A 191 34.49 16.30 -15.41
CA ILE A 191 34.55 15.25 -14.40
C ILE A 191 33.34 15.22 -13.49
N GLY A 192 32.48 16.24 -13.52
CA GLY A 192 31.33 16.38 -12.60
C GLY A 192 30.34 15.20 -12.64
N ARG A 193 30.24 14.47 -13.77
CA ARG A 193 29.41 13.27 -13.87
C ARG A 193 29.88 12.13 -12.97
N ALA A 194 31.16 12.00 -12.72
CA ALA A 194 31.73 10.99 -11.82
C ALA A 194 31.46 11.30 -10.33
N PHE A 195 31.11 12.56 -10.01
CA PHE A 195 30.83 13.05 -8.67
C PHE A 195 29.35 13.38 -8.43
N ARG A 196 28.47 12.88 -9.31
CA ARG A 196 27.00 12.97 -9.17
C ARG A 196 26.40 11.58 -9.19
N SER A 197 25.51 11.31 -8.24
CA SER A 197 24.62 10.17 -8.24
C SER A 197 23.21 10.65 -8.53
N LYS A 198 22.55 10.05 -9.52
CA LYS A 198 21.17 10.34 -9.88
C LYS A 198 20.33 9.08 -9.71
N ALA A 199 19.35 9.14 -8.82
CA ALA A 199 18.37 8.10 -8.64
C ALA A 199 17.02 8.60 -9.18
N THR A 200 16.43 7.88 -10.12
CA THR A 200 15.09 8.15 -10.66
C THR A 200 14.17 7.05 -10.20
N LEU A 201 13.11 7.42 -9.49
CA LEU A 201 11.99 6.56 -9.12
C LEU A 201 10.82 6.87 -10.05
N HIS A 202 10.28 5.85 -10.69
CA HIS A 202 9.06 5.94 -11.48
C HIS A 202 8.13 4.81 -11.06
N ASN A 203 7.00 5.17 -10.45
CA ASN A 203 5.99 4.22 -9.98
C ASN A 203 4.66 4.56 -10.64
N ARG A 204 4.08 3.59 -11.33
CA ARG A 204 2.78 3.73 -11.97
C ARG A 204 1.83 2.68 -11.43
N THR A 205 0.70 3.13 -10.91
CA THR A 205 -0.36 2.29 -10.39
C THR A 205 -1.64 2.51 -11.18
N GLU A 206 -2.18 1.44 -11.72
CA GLU A 206 -3.45 1.46 -12.45
C GLU A 206 -4.47 0.58 -11.73
N LEU A 207 -5.66 1.08 -11.51
CA LEU A 207 -6.81 0.34 -11.02
C LEU A 207 -7.95 0.50 -12.02
N VAL A 208 -8.54 -0.61 -12.44
CA VAL A 208 -9.76 -0.59 -13.27
C VAL A 208 -10.76 -1.57 -12.66
N ILE A 209 -12.00 -1.12 -12.49
CA ILE A 209 -13.09 -1.91 -11.94
C ILE A 209 -14.09 -2.19 -13.05
N PHE A 210 -14.24 -3.48 -13.36
CA PHE A 210 -15.20 -3.99 -14.35
C PHE A 210 -16.40 -4.62 -13.64
N LEU A 211 -17.57 -4.48 -14.24
CA LEU A 211 -18.81 -5.10 -13.79
C LEU A 211 -19.52 -5.80 -14.96
N THR A 212 -19.91 -7.05 -14.75
CA THR A 212 -20.65 -7.83 -15.74
C THR A 212 -21.81 -8.54 -15.04
N PRO A 213 -23.07 -8.14 -15.27
CA PRO A 213 -24.22 -8.85 -14.76
C PRO A 213 -24.60 -10.05 -15.65
N HIS A 214 -25.14 -11.08 -15.01
CA HIS A 214 -25.74 -12.23 -15.71
C HIS A 214 -27.10 -12.54 -15.15
N LEU A 215 -28.11 -12.61 -16.01
CA LEU A 215 -29.45 -12.99 -15.65
C LEU A 215 -29.58 -14.52 -15.66
N ILE A 216 -29.95 -15.08 -14.50
CA ILE A 216 -30.25 -16.51 -14.37
C ILE A 216 -31.76 -16.65 -14.31
N ARG A 217 -32.32 -17.36 -15.29
CA ARG A 217 -33.75 -17.69 -15.38
C ARG A 217 -34.04 -19.03 -14.73
#